data_70d20a42f60c18cc05148c82198d67dc
#
_entry.id   70d20a42f60c18cc05148c82198d67dc
#
_cell.length_a   1.000
_cell.length_b   1.000
_cell.length_c   1.000
_cell.angle_alpha   90.00
_cell.angle_beta   90.00
_cell.angle_gamma   90.00
#
_symmetry.space_group_name_H-M   'P 1'
#
loop_
_entity.id
_entity.type
_entity.pdbx_description
1 polymer ?
#
loop_
_entity_poly.entity_id
_entity_poly.type
_entity_poly.pdbx_seq_one_letter_code
_entity_poly.pdbx_strand_id
1 'polypeptide(L)'
;FLIIFSMILNPVLAEDIPIIVISPSQKAQSKSTVGTSVTVFDQSKIEKSNDFFLGDLMGSDTTSFNSFQSGGYGSASGIQLRGLPKRYSTVFIDGVKQSDPSSVSGDFDFSHILKNQISRAEVLKGNQSSVYGSGAIGGAINIVTKRGQPGFQKNINYNTASHGTHNLALSMSGADDKNDFYIGYERFVTDGISAMDNNDEEDAYRNNTIVANYGYKFNDKLKIENNVRVAQGYLQYDTL
;
A
#
# COMPACT_ATOMS: atom_id res chain seq x y z
N PHE A 1 -15.95 42.58 -41.50
CA PHE A 1 -16.23 42.55 -40.06
C PHE A 1 -15.64 41.31 -39.47
N LEU A 2 -14.47 41.44 -38.82
CA LEU A 2 -13.75 40.35 -38.14
C LEU A 2 -14.12 40.41 -36.67
N ILE A 3 -14.90 39.44 -36.16
CA ILE A 3 -15.23 39.33 -34.72
C ILE A 3 -14.10 38.50 -34.09
N ILE A 4 -13.21 39.15 -33.35
CA ILE A 4 -12.20 38.50 -32.50
C ILE A 4 -12.90 38.06 -31.24
N PHE A 5 -13.14 36.74 -31.11
CA PHE A 5 -13.64 36.12 -29.89
C PHE A 5 -12.46 35.92 -28.92
N SER A 6 -12.30 36.86 -27.98
CA SER A 6 -11.31 36.77 -26.90
C SER A 6 -11.78 35.72 -25.89
N MET A 7 -11.22 34.51 -25.98
CA MET A 7 -11.37 33.49 -24.95
C MET A 7 -10.52 33.91 -23.74
N ILE A 8 -11.15 34.43 -22.70
CA ILE A 8 -10.53 34.64 -21.40
C ILE A 8 -10.37 33.26 -20.77
N LEU A 9 -9.17 32.67 -20.90
CA LEU A 9 -8.77 31.51 -20.08
C LEU A 9 -8.55 32.00 -18.65
N ASN A 10 -9.52 31.79 -17.79
CA ASN A 10 -9.28 31.88 -16.34
C ASN A 10 -8.36 30.69 -15.96
N PRO A 11 -7.16 30.92 -15.39
CA PRO A 11 -6.38 29.84 -14.84
C PRO A 11 -7.18 29.27 -13.66
N VAL A 12 -7.64 28.03 -13.78
CA VAL A 12 -8.11 27.25 -12.64
C VAL A 12 -6.88 27.02 -11.77
N LEU A 13 -6.75 27.82 -10.71
CA LEU A 13 -5.78 27.53 -9.65
C LEU A 13 -6.20 26.18 -9.07
N ALA A 14 -5.39 25.15 -9.28
CA ALA A 14 -5.56 23.88 -8.59
C ALA A 14 -5.45 24.18 -7.09
N GLU A 15 -6.56 24.07 -6.39
CA GLU A 15 -6.60 24.18 -4.93
C GLU A 15 -5.73 23.05 -4.39
N ASP A 16 -4.66 23.39 -3.71
CA ASP A 16 -3.74 22.42 -3.11
C ASP A 16 -4.51 21.69 -2.00
N ILE A 17 -5.07 20.53 -2.32
CA ILE A 17 -5.81 19.71 -1.34
C ILE A 17 -4.81 19.32 -0.25
N PRO A 18 -4.98 19.78 0.98
CA PRO A 18 -4.05 19.48 2.06
C PRO A 18 -3.98 17.96 2.25
N ILE A 19 -2.80 17.38 2.06
CA ILE A 19 -2.58 15.95 2.28
C ILE A 19 -2.78 15.69 3.77
N ILE A 20 -3.90 15.07 4.13
CA ILE A 20 -4.21 14.68 5.50
C ILE A 20 -3.41 13.42 5.81
N VAL A 21 -2.48 13.55 6.72
CA VAL A 21 -1.64 12.46 7.22
C VAL A 21 -2.30 11.90 8.47
N ILE A 22 -2.42 10.58 8.58
CA ILE A 22 -2.72 9.95 9.87
C ILE A 22 -1.46 10.12 10.73
N SER A 23 -1.57 10.98 11.70
CA SER A 23 -0.47 11.60 12.44
C SER A 23 0.08 10.69 13.53
N PRO A 24 1.31 11.00 14.04
CA PRO A 24 1.83 10.45 15.29
C PRO A 24 0.87 10.55 16.49
N SER A 25 -0.08 11.47 16.46
CA SER A 25 -1.12 11.61 17.49
C SER A 25 -2.33 10.71 17.29
N GLN A 26 -2.31 9.80 16.30
CA GLN A 26 -3.43 8.93 15.91
C GLN A 26 -4.70 9.72 15.47
N LYS A 27 -4.53 10.98 15.10
CA LYS A 27 -5.58 11.84 14.56
C LYS A 27 -5.15 12.35 13.21
N ALA A 28 -6.06 12.47 12.26
CA ALA A 28 -5.80 13.08 10.97
C ALA A 28 -5.28 14.52 11.15
N GLN A 29 -4.13 14.83 10.58
CA GLN A 29 -3.51 16.15 10.60
C GLN A 29 -2.98 16.51 9.21
N SER A 30 -2.86 17.79 8.92
CA SER A 30 -2.16 18.25 7.72
C SER A 30 -0.67 17.88 7.79
N LYS A 31 -0.10 17.43 6.67
CA LYS A 31 1.33 17.14 6.57
C LYS A 31 2.20 18.33 7.01
N SER A 32 1.76 19.55 6.78
CA SER A 32 2.46 20.78 7.15
C SER A 32 2.52 21.03 8.67
N THR A 33 1.63 20.41 9.46
CA THR A 33 1.57 20.58 10.91
C THR A 33 2.23 19.44 11.69
N VAL A 34 2.70 18.41 11.00
CA VAL A 34 3.36 17.26 11.61
C VAL A 34 4.85 17.56 11.78
N GLY A 35 5.34 17.60 13.02
CA GLY A 35 6.76 17.85 13.34
C GLY A 35 7.73 16.72 12.97
N THR A 36 7.25 15.66 12.31
CA THR A 36 8.02 14.50 11.90
C THR A 36 8.08 14.44 10.37
N SER A 37 9.21 13.98 9.81
CA SER A 37 9.31 13.76 8.36
C SER A 37 8.37 12.64 7.92
N VAL A 38 7.41 12.97 7.06
CA VAL A 38 6.41 12.03 6.54
C VAL A 38 6.49 11.96 5.03
N THR A 39 6.54 10.75 4.50
CA THR A 39 6.32 10.47 3.07
C THR A 39 4.93 9.86 2.89
N VAL A 40 4.18 10.36 1.94
CA VAL A 40 2.83 9.89 1.63
C VAL A 40 2.81 9.36 0.20
N PHE A 41 2.29 8.17 0.04
CA PHE A 41 1.92 7.56 -1.23
C PHE A 41 0.40 7.59 -1.29
N ASP A 42 -0.15 8.55 -1.99
CA ASP A 42 -1.58 8.68 -2.21
C ASP A 42 -2.06 7.72 -3.31
N GLN A 43 -3.37 7.64 -3.49
CA GLN A 43 -3.99 6.75 -4.45
C GLN A 43 -3.51 7.04 -5.88
N SER A 44 -3.38 8.31 -6.26
CA SER A 44 -2.92 8.71 -7.60
C SER A 44 -1.50 8.21 -7.89
N LYS A 45 -0.61 8.31 -6.91
CA LYS A 45 0.77 7.84 -7.00
C LYS A 45 0.85 6.31 -7.07
N ILE A 46 0.06 5.62 -6.24
CA ILE A 46 -0.04 4.16 -6.24
C ILE A 46 -0.57 3.65 -7.59
N GLU A 47 -1.61 4.25 -8.14
CA GLU A 47 -2.22 3.84 -9.40
C GLU A 47 -1.33 4.10 -10.63
N LYS A 48 -0.55 5.19 -10.61
CA LYS A 48 0.37 5.56 -11.71
C LYS A 48 1.66 4.73 -11.73
N SER A 49 2.02 4.07 -10.64
CA SER A 49 3.21 3.21 -10.61
C SER A 49 3.02 1.98 -11.49
N ASN A 50 4.11 1.48 -12.05
CA ASN A 50 4.16 0.20 -12.78
C ASN A 50 4.48 -0.99 -11.86
N ASP A 51 4.82 -0.74 -10.59
CA ASP A 51 5.12 -1.80 -9.63
C ASP A 51 3.87 -2.63 -9.31
N PHE A 52 4.03 -3.90 -8.98
CA PHE A 52 2.94 -4.77 -8.54
C PHE A 52 2.76 -4.75 -7.03
N PHE A 53 3.86 -4.66 -6.29
CA PHE A 53 3.89 -4.71 -4.83
C PHE A 53 4.13 -3.33 -4.24
N LEU A 54 3.52 -3.10 -3.08
CA LEU A 54 3.65 -1.83 -2.36
C LEU A 54 5.10 -1.58 -1.91
N GLY A 55 5.83 -2.64 -1.52
CA GLY A 55 7.23 -2.54 -1.12
C GLY A 55 8.13 -1.99 -2.21
N ASP A 56 7.95 -2.47 -3.46
CA ASP A 56 8.73 -2.03 -4.62
C ASP A 56 8.43 -0.57 -4.96
N LEU A 57 7.13 -0.21 -5.02
CA LEU A 57 6.70 1.16 -5.24
C LEU A 57 7.29 2.12 -4.20
N MET A 58 7.29 1.72 -2.95
CA MET A 58 7.84 2.56 -1.88
C MET A 58 9.35 2.68 -2.02
N GLY A 59 10.05 1.61 -2.38
CA GLY A 59 11.50 1.59 -2.54
C GLY A 59 12.01 2.41 -3.73
N SER A 60 11.25 2.45 -4.84
CA SER A 60 11.63 3.17 -6.06
C SER A 60 11.50 4.69 -5.94
N ASP A 61 10.69 5.20 -5.01
CA ASP A 61 10.28 6.61 -4.97
C ASP A 61 11.16 7.53 -4.11
N THR A 62 11.91 7.00 -3.18
CA THR A 62 12.61 7.86 -2.22
C THR A 62 13.93 7.28 -1.74
N THR A 63 14.91 8.16 -1.58
CA THR A 63 16.22 7.83 -1.00
C THR A 63 16.21 7.76 0.53
N SER A 64 15.09 8.06 1.18
CA SER A 64 15.02 8.18 2.63
C SER A 64 14.68 6.88 3.37
N PHE A 65 14.38 5.83 2.63
CA PHE A 65 14.30 4.45 3.12
C PHE A 65 14.67 3.48 2.01
N ASN A 66 15.03 2.28 2.37
CA ASN A 66 15.42 1.23 1.45
C ASN A 66 14.41 0.09 1.52
N SER A 67 13.86 -0.30 0.38
CA SER A 67 13.14 -1.57 0.22
C SER A 67 14.14 -2.62 -0.23
N PHE A 68 14.10 -3.77 0.39
CA PHE A 68 14.91 -4.90 -0.03
C PHE A 68 14.05 -6.15 -0.19
N GLN A 69 14.47 -7.01 -1.07
CA GLN A 69 13.88 -8.32 -1.32
C GLN A 69 15.02 -9.32 -1.48
N SER A 70 14.89 -10.50 -0.87
CA SER A 70 15.98 -11.49 -0.83
C SER A 70 16.11 -12.36 -2.07
N GLY A 71 15.21 -12.20 -3.05
CA GLY A 71 15.17 -12.96 -4.30
C GLY A 71 14.07 -12.46 -5.23
N GLY A 72 13.48 -13.34 -6.03
CA GLY A 72 12.34 -13.04 -6.89
C GLY A 72 11.06 -12.65 -6.14
N TYR A 73 9.97 -12.42 -6.86
CA TYR A 73 8.68 -12.10 -6.25
C TYR A 73 8.26 -13.17 -5.24
N GLY A 74 7.72 -12.74 -4.12
CA GLY A 74 7.29 -13.62 -3.02
C GLY A 74 8.38 -13.97 -2.01
N SER A 75 9.65 -13.72 -2.31
CA SER A 75 10.73 -13.89 -1.33
C SER A 75 10.67 -12.80 -0.26
N ALA A 76 11.24 -13.10 0.92
CA ALA A 76 11.19 -12.22 2.08
C ALA A 76 11.62 -10.79 1.74
N SER A 77 10.76 -9.84 2.05
CA SER A 77 10.99 -8.43 1.76
C SER A 77 10.76 -7.54 2.97
N GLY A 78 11.31 -6.34 2.94
CA GLY A 78 11.15 -5.42 4.04
C GLY A 78 11.59 -4.01 3.71
N ILE A 79 11.19 -3.09 4.58
CA ILE A 79 11.54 -1.67 4.46
C ILE A 79 12.43 -1.28 5.63
N GLN A 80 13.58 -0.71 5.30
CA GLN A 80 14.55 -0.17 6.23
C GLN A 80 14.41 1.34 6.29
N LEU A 81 14.10 1.87 7.45
CA LEU A 81 14.00 3.30 7.67
C LEU A 81 15.31 3.84 8.27
N ARG A 82 15.91 4.83 7.60
CA ARG A 82 17.15 5.48 8.03
C ARG A 82 18.31 4.52 8.28
N GLY A 83 18.40 3.44 7.49
CA GLY A 83 19.44 2.42 7.62
C GLY A 83 19.29 1.45 8.80
N LEU A 84 18.20 1.56 9.57
CA LEU A 84 17.91 0.62 10.65
C LEU A 84 17.28 -0.66 10.09
N PRO A 85 17.58 -1.84 10.68
CA PRO A 85 16.93 -3.10 10.32
C PRO A 85 15.41 -3.03 10.36
N LYS A 86 14.72 -3.80 9.51
CA LYS A 86 13.24 -3.79 9.38
C LYS A 86 12.49 -3.99 10.70
N ARG A 87 13.06 -4.73 11.66
CA ARG A 87 12.48 -4.94 13.01
C ARG A 87 12.27 -3.66 13.83
N TYR A 88 12.92 -2.56 13.45
CA TYR A 88 12.76 -1.25 14.10
C TYR A 88 11.73 -0.36 13.40
N SER A 89 10.98 -0.92 12.47
CA SER A 89 9.87 -0.26 11.75
C SER A 89 8.57 -0.96 12.08
N THR A 90 7.63 -0.26 12.70
CA THR A 90 6.31 -0.83 13.00
C THR A 90 5.38 -0.58 11.82
N VAL A 91 4.64 -1.61 11.39
CA VAL A 91 3.70 -1.53 10.28
C VAL A 91 2.27 -1.67 10.80
N PHE A 92 1.38 -0.87 10.26
CA PHE A 92 -0.06 -0.92 10.50
C PHE A 92 -0.80 -1.09 9.17
N ILE A 93 -1.84 -1.91 9.15
CA ILE A 93 -2.81 -1.99 8.06
C ILE A 93 -4.17 -1.69 8.65
N ASP A 94 -4.83 -0.64 8.16
CA ASP A 94 -6.13 -0.17 8.64
C ASP A 94 -6.18 0.01 10.18
N GLY A 95 -5.09 0.55 10.75
CA GLY A 95 -4.93 0.80 12.17
C GLY A 95 -4.55 -0.42 13.02
N VAL A 96 -4.49 -1.61 12.44
CA VAL A 96 -4.08 -2.84 13.14
C VAL A 96 -2.59 -3.07 12.96
N LYS A 97 -1.86 -3.18 14.07
CA LYS A 97 -0.43 -3.49 14.05
C LYS A 97 -0.19 -4.87 13.42
N GLN A 98 0.72 -4.91 12.47
CA GLN A 98 1.11 -6.12 11.78
C GLN A 98 2.44 -6.65 12.33
N SER A 99 2.54 -7.96 12.40
CA SER A 99 3.79 -8.66 12.72
C SER A 99 3.75 -10.04 12.07
N ASP A 100 4.90 -10.57 11.72
CA ASP A 100 5.03 -11.94 11.25
C ASP A 100 5.39 -12.84 12.45
N PRO A 101 4.49 -13.71 12.92
CA PRO A 101 4.77 -14.59 14.04
C PRO A 101 5.77 -15.71 13.71
N SER A 102 6.05 -15.95 12.43
CA SER A 102 7.07 -16.91 11.98
C SER A 102 8.48 -16.30 11.98
N SER A 103 8.58 -14.99 11.97
CA SER A 103 9.87 -14.28 12.08
C SER A 103 10.33 -14.20 13.53
N VAL A 104 11.61 -14.50 13.77
CA VAL A 104 12.25 -14.41 15.10
C VAL A 104 12.12 -13.01 15.71
N SER A 105 12.13 -11.97 14.90
CA SER A 105 12.01 -10.57 15.34
C SER A 105 10.60 -9.99 15.19
N GLY A 106 9.63 -10.77 14.71
CA GLY A 106 8.25 -10.34 14.50
C GLY A 106 8.11 -9.22 13.47
N ASP A 107 9.11 -8.99 12.64
CA ASP A 107 9.14 -7.95 11.63
C ASP A 107 8.23 -8.30 10.45
N PHE A 108 7.55 -7.29 9.93
CA PHE A 108 6.56 -7.45 8.87
C PHE A 108 7.22 -7.78 7.52
N ASP A 109 6.60 -8.70 6.76
CA ASP A 109 6.99 -9.06 5.40
C ASP A 109 6.08 -8.37 4.37
N PHE A 110 6.70 -7.59 3.47
CA PHE A 110 6.00 -6.86 2.42
C PHE A 110 5.75 -7.67 1.15
N SER A 111 6.31 -8.88 1.03
CA SER A 111 6.24 -9.72 -0.18
C SER A 111 4.83 -10.06 -0.65
N HIS A 112 3.83 -9.92 0.23
CA HIS A 112 2.43 -10.26 -0.05
C HIS A 112 1.51 -9.05 -0.13
N ILE A 113 2.04 -7.82 -0.19
CA ILE A 113 1.23 -6.59 -0.24
C ILE A 113 1.12 -6.09 -1.67
N LEU A 114 0.10 -6.55 -2.39
CA LEU A 114 -0.26 -6.06 -3.71
C LEU A 114 -0.84 -4.64 -3.63
N LYS A 115 -0.45 -3.75 -4.56
CA LYS A 115 -0.77 -2.32 -4.47
C LYS A 115 -2.22 -1.96 -4.81
N ASN A 116 -2.90 -2.75 -5.70
CA ASN A 116 -4.21 -2.34 -6.22
C ASN A 116 -5.32 -2.30 -5.16
N GLN A 117 -5.12 -2.96 -4.02
CA GLN A 117 -6.03 -2.94 -2.88
C GLN A 117 -5.79 -1.76 -1.91
N ILE A 118 -4.70 -1.01 -2.13
CA ILE A 118 -4.24 0.05 -1.23
C ILE A 118 -4.72 1.40 -1.76
N SER A 119 -5.29 2.22 -0.88
CA SER A 119 -5.65 3.60 -1.17
C SER A 119 -4.52 4.57 -0.81
N ARG A 120 -3.74 4.23 0.22
CA ARG A 120 -2.72 5.13 0.76
C ARG A 120 -1.69 4.37 1.56
N ALA A 121 -0.42 4.82 1.50
CA ALA A 121 0.61 4.41 2.44
C ALA A 121 1.34 5.65 2.97
N GLU A 122 1.64 5.65 4.26
CA GLU A 122 2.32 6.74 4.96
C GLU A 122 3.52 6.19 5.69
N VAL A 123 4.66 6.86 5.55
CA VAL A 123 5.90 6.51 6.23
C VAL A 123 6.32 7.65 7.13
N LEU A 124 6.21 7.43 8.44
CA LEU A 124 6.67 8.36 9.47
C LEU A 124 8.11 7.99 9.82
N LYS A 125 9.05 8.89 9.55
CA LYS A 125 10.49 8.64 9.71
C LYS A 125 11.02 9.21 11.02
N GLY A 126 11.73 8.38 11.77
CA GLY A 126 12.33 8.73 13.07
C GLY A 126 11.63 8.04 14.21
N ASN A 127 12.13 8.26 15.42
CA ASN A 127 11.62 7.59 16.60
C ASN A 127 10.15 7.93 16.87
N GLN A 128 9.31 6.92 16.78
CA GLN A 128 7.88 6.96 17.03
C GLN A 128 7.47 6.03 18.21
N SER A 129 8.42 5.60 19.00
CA SER A 129 8.22 4.60 20.05
C SER A 129 7.24 5.03 21.12
N SER A 130 7.14 6.33 21.43
CA SER A 130 6.19 6.88 22.40
C SER A 130 4.73 6.70 21.98
N VAL A 131 4.45 6.58 20.68
CA VAL A 131 3.09 6.47 20.14
C VAL A 131 2.79 5.05 19.67
N TYR A 132 3.76 4.42 18.98
CA TYR A 132 3.57 3.15 18.28
C TYR A 132 4.30 1.96 18.92
N GLY A 133 4.94 2.18 20.09
CA GLY A 133 5.64 1.14 20.85
C GLY A 133 7.09 0.94 20.46
N SER A 134 7.80 0.08 21.21
CA SER A 134 9.25 -0.10 21.13
C SER A 134 9.80 -0.53 19.77
N GLY A 135 8.99 -1.13 18.91
CA GLY A 135 9.38 -1.48 17.54
C GLY A 135 9.49 -0.29 16.58
N ALA A 136 9.04 0.91 16.95
CA ALA A 136 8.99 2.08 16.07
C ALA A 136 10.17 3.06 16.25
N ILE A 137 11.37 2.53 16.53
CA ILE A 137 12.58 3.36 16.70
C ILE A 137 13.00 4.02 15.37
N GLY A 138 12.94 3.28 14.28
CA GLY A 138 13.23 3.79 12.94
C GLY A 138 12.09 4.60 12.35
N GLY A 139 10.86 4.25 12.72
CA GLY A 139 9.64 4.88 12.24
C GLY A 139 8.43 3.96 12.27
N ALA A 140 7.34 4.46 11.68
CA ALA A 140 6.11 3.71 11.51
C ALA A 140 5.63 3.81 10.05
N ILE A 141 5.05 2.71 9.56
CA ILE A 141 4.45 2.62 8.23
C ILE A 141 2.96 2.33 8.43
N ASN A 142 2.12 3.19 7.87
CA ASN A 142 0.68 3.02 7.93
C ASN A 142 0.14 2.78 6.52
N ILE A 143 -0.55 1.67 6.32
CA ILE A 143 -1.15 1.25 5.06
C ILE A 143 -2.66 1.30 5.25
N VAL A 144 -3.34 1.98 4.33
CA VAL A 144 -4.80 2.09 4.33
C VAL A 144 -5.33 1.41 3.08
N THR A 145 -6.22 0.45 3.26
CA THR A 145 -6.87 -0.26 2.15
C THR A 145 -7.99 0.59 1.53
N LYS A 146 -8.41 0.25 0.32
CA LYS A 146 -9.49 0.96 -0.38
C LYS A 146 -10.82 0.79 0.36
N ARG A 147 -11.64 1.83 0.33
CA ARG A 147 -12.99 1.88 0.88
C ARG A 147 -14.00 2.35 -0.16
N GLY A 148 -15.27 2.20 0.15
CA GLY A 148 -16.36 2.70 -0.68
C GLY A 148 -16.28 4.20 -0.86
N GLN A 149 -16.56 4.65 -2.09
CA GLN A 149 -16.75 6.04 -2.45
C GLN A 149 -18.22 6.26 -2.83
N PRO A 150 -18.74 7.48 -2.74
CA PRO A 150 -20.12 7.77 -3.11
C PRO A 150 -20.51 7.21 -4.49
N GLY A 151 -21.68 6.59 -4.56
CA GLY A 151 -22.12 5.85 -5.74
C GLY A 151 -21.60 4.42 -5.78
N PHE A 152 -21.88 3.71 -6.88
CA PHE A 152 -21.46 2.34 -7.09
C PHE A 152 -20.39 2.28 -8.18
N GLN A 153 -19.25 1.72 -7.86
CA GLN A 153 -18.10 1.62 -8.75
C GLN A 153 -17.68 0.16 -8.96
N LYS A 154 -17.24 -0.15 -10.17
CA LYS A 154 -16.61 -1.41 -10.55
C LYS A 154 -15.29 -1.10 -11.22
N ASN A 155 -14.25 -1.84 -10.88
CA ASN A 155 -12.94 -1.68 -11.48
C ASN A 155 -12.36 -3.04 -11.87
N ILE A 156 -11.75 -3.09 -13.05
CA ILE A 156 -10.97 -4.22 -13.55
C ILE A 156 -9.63 -3.65 -13.99
N ASN A 157 -8.56 -4.20 -13.44
CA ASN A 157 -7.20 -3.87 -13.82
C ASN A 157 -6.46 -5.15 -14.19
N TYR A 158 -5.85 -5.17 -15.38
CA TYR A 158 -5.06 -6.30 -15.86
C TYR A 158 -3.73 -5.80 -16.40
N ASN A 159 -2.65 -6.33 -15.86
CA ASN A 159 -1.29 -5.99 -16.24
C ASN A 159 -0.51 -7.26 -16.57
N THR A 160 0.43 -7.14 -17.51
CA THR A 160 1.38 -8.19 -17.87
C THR A 160 2.79 -7.65 -17.85
N ALA A 161 3.75 -8.52 -17.57
CA ALA A 161 5.18 -8.20 -17.63
C ALA A 161 5.97 -9.43 -18.11
N SER A 162 7.31 -9.32 -18.11
CA SER A 162 8.22 -10.41 -18.47
C SER A 162 8.03 -11.63 -17.57
N HIS A 163 8.59 -12.77 -17.96
CA HIS A 163 8.59 -14.04 -17.20
C HIS A 163 7.19 -14.52 -16.88
N GLY A 164 6.28 -14.54 -17.87
CA GLY A 164 4.91 -15.02 -17.67
C GLY A 164 4.13 -14.27 -16.60
N THR A 165 4.51 -13.01 -16.30
CA THR A 165 3.88 -12.24 -15.23
C THR A 165 2.51 -11.72 -15.65
N HIS A 166 1.49 -12.03 -14.84
CA HIS A 166 0.11 -11.58 -15.01
C HIS A 166 -0.44 -11.10 -13.66
N ASN A 167 -1.08 -9.95 -13.65
CA ASN A 167 -1.78 -9.43 -12.49
C ASN A 167 -3.20 -9.00 -12.86
N LEU A 168 -4.19 -9.62 -12.23
CA LEU A 168 -5.61 -9.30 -12.40
C LEU A 168 -6.15 -8.79 -11.07
N ALA A 169 -6.66 -7.57 -11.06
CA ALA A 169 -7.36 -6.99 -9.92
C ALA A 169 -8.80 -6.64 -10.30
N LEU A 170 -9.74 -7.12 -9.52
CA LEU A 170 -11.17 -6.87 -9.64
C LEU A 170 -11.65 -6.21 -8.37
N SER A 171 -12.47 -5.18 -8.48
CA SER A 171 -13.11 -4.61 -7.30
C SER A 171 -14.49 -4.04 -7.58
N MET A 172 -15.30 -4.02 -6.52
CA MET A 172 -16.56 -3.29 -6.46
C MET A 172 -16.61 -2.51 -5.16
N SER A 173 -17.17 -1.32 -5.21
CA SER A 173 -17.30 -0.46 -4.04
C SER A 173 -18.49 0.47 -4.17
N GLY A 174 -18.92 0.98 -3.05
CA GLY A 174 -19.99 1.97 -3.00
C GLY A 174 -20.13 2.57 -1.62
N ALA A 175 -20.72 3.75 -1.56
CA ALA A 175 -21.10 4.37 -0.31
C ALA A 175 -22.38 5.18 -0.47
N ASP A 176 -23.15 5.22 0.62
CA ASP A 176 -24.27 6.13 0.86
C ASP A 176 -24.07 6.90 2.17
N ASP A 177 -25.06 7.58 2.67
CA ASP A 177 -24.97 8.39 3.89
C ASP A 177 -24.63 7.59 5.15
N LYS A 178 -24.90 6.29 5.15
CA LYS A 178 -24.73 5.42 6.33
C LYS A 178 -23.78 4.27 6.10
N ASN A 179 -23.66 3.79 4.87
CA ASN A 179 -22.91 2.59 4.54
C ASN A 179 -21.74 2.93 3.62
N ASP A 180 -20.62 2.30 3.82
CA ASP A 180 -19.55 2.21 2.84
C ASP A 180 -19.09 0.75 2.72
N PHE A 181 -18.82 0.30 1.50
CA PHE A 181 -18.26 -1.03 1.27
C PHE A 181 -17.25 -1.03 0.14
N TYR A 182 -16.26 -1.90 0.26
CA TYR A 182 -15.29 -2.23 -0.76
C TYR A 182 -15.04 -3.73 -0.72
N ILE A 183 -15.07 -4.38 -1.88
CA ILE A 183 -14.66 -5.78 -2.04
C ILE A 183 -13.70 -5.81 -3.23
N GLY A 184 -12.51 -6.32 -3.00
CA GLY A 184 -11.46 -6.48 -4.00
C GLY A 184 -10.86 -7.87 -3.97
N TYR A 185 -10.59 -8.40 -5.15
CA TYR A 185 -9.82 -9.62 -5.39
C TYR A 185 -8.66 -9.28 -6.31
N GLU A 186 -7.49 -9.74 -5.96
CA GLU A 186 -6.30 -9.58 -6.79
C GLU A 186 -5.54 -10.88 -6.88
N ARG A 187 -5.17 -11.27 -8.10
CA ARG A 187 -4.36 -12.43 -8.41
C ARG A 187 -3.12 -12.01 -9.17
N PHE A 188 -1.98 -12.31 -8.62
CA PHE A 188 -0.67 -12.16 -9.23
C PHE A 188 -0.06 -13.55 -9.50
N VAL A 189 0.51 -13.73 -10.66
CA VAL A 189 1.28 -14.93 -11.03
C VAL A 189 2.50 -14.52 -11.84
N THR A 190 3.58 -15.22 -11.66
CA THR A 190 4.80 -15.10 -12.48
C THR A 190 5.51 -16.45 -12.51
N ASP A 191 6.14 -16.76 -13.61
CA ASP A 191 7.02 -17.91 -13.69
C ASP A 191 8.36 -17.62 -12.98
N GLY A 192 8.74 -16.34 -12.90
CA GLY A 192 9.95 -15.91 -12.20
C GLY A 192 11.22 -16.14 -13.02
N ILE A 193 12.33 -16.17 -12.32
CA ILE A 193 13.66 -16.50 -12.83
C ILE A 193 14.37 -17.34 -11.78
N SER A 194 15.20 -18.31 -12.18
CA SER A 194 16.04 -19.05 -11.25
C SER A 194 17.00 -18.11 -10.52
N ALA A 195 17.13 -18.27 -9.22
CA ALA A 195 18.14 -17.58 -8.42
C ALA A 195 19.52 -18.28 -8.49
N MET A 196 19.56 -19.51 -8.98
CA MET A 196 20.81 -20.27 -9.14
C MET A 196 21.42 -20.07 -10.54
N ASP A 197 22.72 -19.86 -10.59
CA ASP A 197 23.46 -19.83 -11.84
C ASP A 197 23.50 -21.25 -12.46
N ASN A 198 23.27 -21.33 -13.78
CA ASN A 198 23.19 -22.60 -14.54
C ASN A 198 22.02 -23.54 -14.15
N ASN A 199 20.95 -23.04 -13.60
CA ASN A 199 19.71 -23.77 -13.39
C ASN A 199 18.61 -23.18 -14.26
N ASP A 200 17.91 -24.03 -15.04
CA ASP A 200 16.78 -23.64 -15.89
C ASP A 200 15.45 -23.69 -15.13
N GLU A 201 15.45 -24.01 -13.85
CA GLU A 201 14.26 -24.02 -13.01
C GLU A 201 13.77 -22.57 -12.76
N GLU A 202 12.47 -22.36 -12.86
CA GLU A 202 11.83 -21.06 -12.66
C GLU A 202 11.31 -20.95 -11.22
N ASP A 203 11.68 -19.89 -10.49
CA ASP A 203 11.18 -19.57 -9.16
C ASP A 203 9.80 -18.94 -9.23
N ALA A 204 8.80 -19.74 -9.54
CA ALA A 204 7.45 -19.24 -9.76
C ALA A 204 6.81 -18.72 -8.46
N TYR A 205 6.06 -17.61 -8.60
CA TYR A 205 5.30 -17.06 -7.49
C TYR A 205 3.83 -16.82 -7.87
N ARG A 206 2.94 -17.13 -6.94
CA ARG A 206 1.50 -16.88 -7.06
C ARG A 206 0.98 -16.24 -5.79
N ASN A 207 0.15 -15.23 -5.95
CA ASN A 207 -0.52 -14.57 -4.83
C ASN A 207 -2.01 -14.38 -5.15
N ASN A 208 -2.87 -14.70 -4.19
CA ASN A 208 -4.28 -14.38 -4.24
C ASN A 208 -4.59 -13.55 -2.99
N THR A 209 -5.08 -12.33 -3.18
CA THR A 209 -5.45 -11.44 -2.09
C THR A 209 -6.92 -11.05 -2.22
N ILE A 210 -7.65 -11.14 -1.11
CA ILE A 210 -9.01 -10.62 -0.98
C ILE A 210 -8.99 -9.54 0.10
N VAL A 211 -9.62 -8.41 -0.19
CA VAL A 211 -9.88 -7.35 0.77
C VAL A 211 -11.38 -7.07 0.78
N ALA A 212 -11.99 -7.06 1.96
CA ALA A 212 -13.37 -6.68 2.14
C ALA A 212 -13.49 -5.71 3.31
N ASN A 213 -13.96 -4.52 3.02
CA ASN A 213 -14.17 -3.45 4.00
C ASN A 213 -15.64 -3.09 4.02
N TYR A 214 -16.20 -2.92 5.20
CA TYR A 214 -17.56 -2.46 5.39
C TYR A 214 -17.62 -1.51 6.57
N GLY A 215 -18.26 -0.36 6.38
CA GLY A 215 -18.53 0.62 7.41
C GLY A 215 -20.02 0.88 7.54
N TYR A 216 -20.48 1.02 8.79
CA TYR A 216 -21.86 1.44 9.08
C TYR A 216 -21.86 2.59 10.09
N LYS A 217 -22.44 3.72 9.70
CA LYS A 217 -22.59 4.91 10.53
C LYS A 217 -23.98 4.90 11.20
N PHE A 218 -24.02 4.62 12.49
CA PHE A 218 -25.26 4.69 13.27
C PHE A 218 -25.71 6.14 13.47
N ASN A 219 -24.76 7.00 13.78
CA ASN A 219 -24.94 8.45 13.96
C ASN A 219 -23.58 9.16 13.85
N ASP A 220 -23.53 10.47 14.06
CA ASP A 220 -22.28 11.24 13.95
C ASP A 220 -21.21 10.91 15.00
N LYS A 221 -21.57 10.18 16.05
CA LYS A 221 -20.66 9.79 17.13
C LYS A 221 -20.26 8.31 17.11
N LEU A 222 -20.99 7.48 16.35
CA LEU A 222 -20.77 6.03 16.34
C LEU A 222 -20.74 5.50 14.90
N LYS A 223 -19.60 4.96 14.52
CA LYS A 223 -19.39 4.20 13.29
C LYS A 223 -18.76 2.85 13.65
N ILE A 224 -19.22 1.79 13.03
CA ILE A 224 -18.57 0.46 13.08
C ILE A 224 -17.89 0.23 11.74
N GLU A 225 -16.64 -0.24 11.80
CA GLU A 225 -15.84 -0.58 10.63
C GLU A 225 -15.31 -2.00 10.75
N ASN A 226 -15.49 -2.77 9.70
CA ASN A 226 -14.96 -4.12 9.57
C ASN A 226 -13.98 -4.14 8.41
N ASN A 227 -12.78 -4.63 8.66
CA ASN A 227 -11.73 -4.79 7.66
C ASN A 227 -11.29 -6.25 7.67
N VAL A 228 -11.36 -6.88 6.51
CA VAL A 228 -10.91 -8.26 6.29
C VAL A 228 -9.91 -8.26 5.17
N ARG A 229 -8.74 -8.82 5.42
CA ARG A 229 -7.73 -9.08 4.40
C ARG A 229 -7.25 -10.51 4.52
N VAL A 230 -7.33 -11.24 3.41
CA VAL A 230 -6.79 -12.60 3.29
C VAL A 230 -5.83 -12.59 2.12
N ALA A 231 -4.59 -12.99 2.36
CA ALA A 231 -3.58 -13.17 1.33
C ALA A 231 -3.01 -14.59 1.41
N GLN A 232 -2.93 -15.24 0.26
CA GLN A 232 -2.33 -16.57 0.12
C GLN A 232 -1.24 -16.49 -0.94
N GLY A 233 0.00 -16.69 -0.52
CA GLY A 233 1.17 -16.79 -1.39
C GLY A 233 1.62 -18.23 -1.56
N TYR A 234 2.12 -18.56 -2.74
CA TYR A 234 2.83 -19.79 -3.04
C TYR A 234 4.10 -19.43 -3.79
N LEU A 235 5.24 -19.79 -3.24
CA LEU A 235 6.57 -19.54 -3.79
C LEU A 235 7.26 -20.87 -4.07
N GLN A 236 7.83 -21.00 -5.25
CA GLN A 236 8.82 -22.01 -5.58
C GLN A 236 10.21 -21.41 -5.37
N TYR A 237 11.13 -22.19 -4.88
CA TYR A 237 12.53 -21.81 -4.71
C TYR A 237 13.42 -23.05 -4.84
N ASP A 238 14.63 -22.84 -5.27
CA ASP A 238 15.63 -23.91 -5.40
C ASP A 238 15.84 -24.62 -4.07
N THR A 239 15.85 -25.96 -4.11
CA THR A 239 16.30 -26.80 -3.01
C THR A 239 17.76 -27.17 -3.24
N LEU A 240 18.61 -26.94 -2.24
CA LEU A 240 20.01 -27.38 -2.23
C LEU A 240 20.12 -28.90 -2.24
#